data_a63c12ea6a4a56483c43e365a67cde9e
#
_entry.id   a63c12ea6a4a56483c43e365a67cde9e
#
_cell.length_a   1.000
_cell.length_b   1.000
_cell.length_c   1.000
_cell.angle_alpha   90.00
_cell.angle_beta   90.00
_cell.angle_gamma   90.00
#
_symmetry.space_group_name_H-M   'P 1'
#
loop_
_entity.id
_entity.type
_entity.pdbx_description
1 polymer ?
#
loop_
_entity_poly.entity_id
_entity_poly.type
_entity_poly.pdbx_seq_one_letter_code
_entity_poly.pdbx_strand_id
1 'polypeptide(L)'
;MPKNFNLFCFGDAHVGSVMFYEKGFDCLLNMVESEYDGIKPKHNFSLDHGDSIEAITVDDRKRFDLTTTREFSLLKQVEYYVEKVRPLASGGRLITVLDGNHTRSQRTSGEWAQEIASRLNVPFGTFTSRISYVGNDGKLLFKHFAGHGWGSINSSAKPLRRAVVNMEIALRAALERKAGDCLLMTMGHTHKLLIHNPEDYLFLYSEDGVLKEGYTNELLVDPTAQFLDGD
;
A
#
# COMPACT_ATOMS: atom_id res chain seq x y z
N MET A 1 2.57 16.14 8.31
CA MET A 1 1.58 16.05 7.19
C MET A 1 0.69 17.29 7.20
N PRO A 2 0.26 17.82 6.05
CA PRO A 2 -0.77 18.86 5.98
C PRO A 2 -2.12 18.36 6.51
N LYS A 3 -3.05 19.28 6.81
CA LYS A 3 -4.39 18.91 7.30
C LYS A 3 -5.17 18.04 6.30
N ASN A 4 -5.07 18.38 5.00
CA ASN A 4 -5.70 17.64 3.91
C ASN A 4 -4.62 17.16 2.96
N PHE A 5 -4.66 15.88 2.62
CA PHE A 5 -3.71 15.25 1.69
C PHE A 5 -4.33 14.00 1.07
N ASN A 6 -3.80 13.62 -0.07
CA ASN A 6 -4.10 12.32 -0.70
C ASN A 6 -3.00 11.33 -0.40
N LEU A 7 -3.37 10.07 -0.26
CA LEU A 7 -2.45 8.93 -0.15
C LEU A 7 -2.75 7.92 -1.26
N PHE A 8 -1.81 7.80 -2.21
CA PHE A 8 -1.88 6.85 -3.31
C PHE A 8 -1.08 5.60 -2.93
N CYS A 9 -1.77 4.51 -2.69
CA CYS A 9 -1.15 3.22 -2.45
C CYS A 9 -1.12 2.44 -3.77
N PHE A 10 0.06 2.07 -4.24
CA PHE A 10 0.25 1.30 -5.46
C PHE A 10 1.30 0.20 -5.24
N GLY A 11 1.44 -0.70 -6.18
CA GLY A 11 2.41 -1.79 -6.17
C GLY A 11 2.17 -2.71 -7.36
N ASP A 12 2.82 -3.85 -7.38
CA ASP A 12 2.63 -4.90 -8.38
C ASP A 12 2.80 -4.37 -9.82
N ALA A 13 3.76 -3.43 -10.03
CA ALA A 13 4.02 -2.87 -11.35
C ALA A 13 4.66 -3.90 -12.29
N HIS A 14 5.48 -4.80 -11.74
CA HIS A 14 6.16 -5.86 -12.49
C HIS A 14 6.89 -5.35 -13.73
N VAL A 15 7.67 -4.26 -13.57
CA VAL A 15 8.51 -3.75 -14.66
C VAL A 15 9.44 -4.84 -15.16
N GLY A 16 9.44 -5.08 -16.46
CA GLY A 16 10.17 -6.20 -17.08
C GLY A 16 9.27 -7.34 -17.54
N SER A 17 8.03 -7.41 -17.06
CA SER A 17 7.00 -8.31 -17.57
C SER A 17 6.37 -7.79 -18.86
N VAL A 18 5.92 -8.68 -19.74
CA VAL A 18 5.07 -8.31 -20.88
C VAL A 18 3.70 -7.80 -20.43
N MET A 19 3.28 -8.15 -19.22
CA MET A 19 2.02 -7.73 -18.60
C MET A 19 2.11 -6.35 -17.94
N PHE A 20 3.28 -5.73 -17.87
CA PHE A 20 3.44 -4.39 -17.33
C PHE A 20 2.60 -3.37 -18.11
N TYR A 21 1.57 -2.85 -17.45
CA TYR A 21 0.67 -1.85 -18.03
C TYR A 21 1.24 -0.44 -17.86
N GLU A 22 2.24 -0.12 -18.67
CA GLU A 22 3.00 1.14 -18.61
C GLU A 22 2.09 2.38 -18.65
N LYS A 23 1.11 2.43 -19.57
CA LYS A 23 0.19 3.58 -19.67
C LYS A 23 -0.62 3.81 -18.39
N GLY A 24 -1.06 2.73 -17.74
CA GLY A 24 -1.77 2.83 -16.46
C GLY A 24 -0.86 3.31 -15.34
N PHE A 25 0.38 2.84 -15.33
CA PHE A 25 1.39 3.28 -14.38
C PHE A 25 1.73 4.76 -14.56
N ASP A 26 1.96 5.22 -15.79
CA ASP A 26 2.18 6.64 -16.10
C ASP A 26 0.98 7.51 -15.70
N CYS A 27 -0.25 7.02 -15.92
CA CYS A 27 -1.46 7.71 -15.47
C CYS A 27 -1.49 7.88 -13.95
N LEU A 28 -1.18 6.84 -13.20
CA LEU A 28 -1.09 6.89 -11.74
C LEU A 28 -0.04 7.90 -11.26
N LEU A 29 1.18 7.86 -11.83
CA LEU A 29 2.24 8.81 -11.48
C LEU A 29 1.80 10.26 -11.76
N ASN A 30 1.17 10.50 -12.91
CA ASN A 30 0.62 11.80 -13.27
C ASN A 30 -0.48 12.28 -12.30
N MET A 31 -1.32 11.36 -11.79
CA MET A 31 -2.32 11.72 -10.76
C MET A 31 -1.66 12.21 -9.49
N VAL A 32 -0.58 11.56 -9.04
CA VAL A 32 0.19 12.01 -7.85
C VAL A 32 0.88 13.35 -8.12
N GLU A 33 1.33 13.61 -9.35
CA GLU A 33 2.04 14.83 -9.73
C GLU A 33 1.12 16.00 -10.10
N SER A 34 -0.18 15.75 -10.21
CA SER A 34 -1.18 16.76 -10.57
C SER A 34 -2.06 17.12 -9.37
N GLU A 35 -2.88 18.17 -9.51
CA GLU A 35 -3.97 18.42 -8.59
C GLU A 35 -4.99 17.28 -8.70
N TYR A 36 -5.33 16.67 -7.57
CA TYR A 36 -6.27 15.56 -7.52
C TYR A 36 -7.25 15.77 -6.37
N ASP A 37 -8.55 15.69 -6.67
CA ASP A 37 -9.64 15.89 -5.71
C ASP A 37 -9.49 17.20 -4.90
N GLY A 38 -9.15 18.30 -5.57
CA GLY A 38 -8.93 19.62 -4.97
C GLY A 38 -7.67 19.73 -4.09
N ILE A 39 -6.84 18.69 -4.04
CA ILE A 39 -5.59 18.67 -3.28
C ILE A 39 -4.40 18.95 -4.23
N LYS A 40 -3.57 19.92 -3.84
CA LYS A 40 -2.38 20.31 -4.63
C LYS A 40 -1.34 19.19 -4.67
N PRO A 41 -0.55 19.08 -5.75
CA PRO A 41 0.44 18.00 -5.93
C PRO A 41 1.41 17.80 -4.76
N LYS A 42 1.82 18.90 -4.11
CA LYS A 42 2.72 18.85 -2.94
C LYS A 42 2.13 18.15 -1.71
N HIS A 43 0.83 17.90 -1.71
CA HIS A 43 0.08 17.21 -0.66
C HIS A 43 -0.43 15.83 -1.12
N ASN A 44 -0.01 15.39 -2.31
CA ASN A 44 -0.26 14.04 -2.79
C ASN A 44 0.94 13.17 -2.41
N PHE A 45 0.73 12.23 -1.52
CA PHE A 45 1.74 11.28 -1.08
C PHE A 45 1.47 9.91 -1.66
N SER A 46 2.50 9.10 -1.79
CA SER A 46 2.40 7.76 -2.35
C SER A 46 3.21 6.74 -1.56
N LEU A 47 2.84 5.49 -1.71
CA LEU A 47 3.50 4.35 -1.11
C LEU A 47 3.50 3.19 -2.09
N ASP A 48 4.67 2.55 -2.26
CA ASP A 48 4.83 1.37 -3.10
C ASP A 48 4.75 0.09 -2.26
N HIS A 49 3.81 -0.78 -2.60
CA HIS A 49 3.57 -2.06 -1.92
C HIS A 49 4.51 -3.19 -2.36
N GLY A 50 5.52 -2.90 -3.18
CA GLY A 50 6.46 -3.90 -3.68
C GLY A 50 6.04 -4.56 -4.99
N ASP A 51 6.79 -5.56 -5.40
CA ASP A 51 6.76 -6.13 -6.75
C ASP A 51 6.84 -5.04 -7.84
N SER A 52 7.68 -4.03 -7.58
CA SER A 52 7.97 -2.92 -8.48
C SER A 52 8.56 -3.41 -9.81
N ILE A 53 9.35 -4.47 -9.75
CA ILE A 53 9.99 -5.14 -10.91
C ILE A 53 9.58 -6.61 -10.97
N GLU A 54 9.61 -7.18 -12.17
CA GLU A 54 9.26 -8.60 -12.39
C GLU A 54 10.22 -9.54 -11.69
N ALA A 55 11.51 -9.24 -11.71
CA ALA A 55 12.58 -9.98 -11.03
C ALA A 55 12.58 -11.50 -11.26
N ILE A 56 11.99 -11.99 -12.36
CA ILE A 56 12.09 -13.38 -12.78
C ILE A 56 13.28 -13.56 -13.71
N THR A 57 14.22 -14.43 -13.35
CA THR A 57 15.43 -14.71 -14.11
C THR A 57 15.41 -16.12 -14.68
N VAL A 58 16.32 -16.41 -15.62
CA VAL A 58 16.49 -17.73 -16.23
C VAL A 58 16.76 -18.86 -15.22
N ASP A 59 17.22 -18.51 -14.02
CA ASP A 59 17.48 -19.47 -12.94
C ASP A 59 16.20 -19.87 -12.20
N ASP A 60 15.13 -19.11 -12.33
CA ASP A 60 13.82 -19.45 -11.77
C ASP A 60 13.05 -20.38 -12.69
N ARG A 61 13.47 -21.63 -12.72
CA ARG A 61 12.91 -22.66 -13.62
C ARG A 61 11.40 -22.88 -13.50
N LYS A 62 10.77 -22.39 -12.42
CA LYS A 62 9.32 -22.58 -12.19
C LYS A 62 8.49 -21.46 -12.77
N ARG A 63 9.04 -20.24 -12.78
CA ARG A 63 8.29 -19.03 -13.19
C ARG A 63 8.82 -18.42 -14.47
N PHE A 64 10.08 -18.75 -14.83
CA PHE A 64 10.69 -18.18 -16.02
C PHE A 64 10.03 -18.71 -17.29
N ASP A 65 9.55 -17.78 -18.12
CA ASP A 65 9.00 -18.02 -19.43
C ASP A 65 9.42 -16.87 -20.36
N LEU A 66 10.09 -17.23 -21.45
CA LEU A 66 10.54 -16.27 -22.48
C LEU A 66 9.39 -15.43 -23.07
N THR A 67 8.17 -15.97 -23.07
CA THR A 67 6.99 -15.29 -23.63
C THR A 67 6.39 -14.26 -22.69
N THR A 68 6.70 -14.33 -21.37
CA THR A 68 6.16 -13.44 -20.35
C THR A 68 7.17 -12.40 -19.85
N THR A 69 8.45 -12.54 -20.19
CA THR A 69 9.51 -11.63 -19.77
C THR A 69 9.93 -10.73 -20.94
N ARG A 70 9.81 -9.42 -20.76
CA ARG A 70 10.20 -8.39 -21.73
C ARG A 70 11.65 -7.92 -21.55
N GLU A 71 12.09 -7.76 -20.30
CA GLU A 71 13.46 -7.34 -19.94
C GLU A 71 14.04 -8.32 -18.92
N PHE A 72 15.16 -8.96 -19.28
CA PHE A 72 15.81 -10.01 -18.49
C PHE A 72 16.83 -9.48 -17.50
N SER A 73 17.32 -8.27 -17.71
CA SER A 73 18.29 -7.65 -16.83
C SER A 73 17.59 -7.01 -15.62
N LEU A 74 17.82 -7.55 -14.42
CA LEU A 74 17.28 -7.00 -13.18
C LEU A 74 17.73 -5.54 -12.99
N LEU A 75 18.98 -5.24 -13.31
CA LEU A 75 19.50 -3.88 -13.23
C LEU A 75 18.74 -2.91 -14.12
N LYS A 76 18.44 -3.28 -15.37
CA LYS A 76 17.64 -2.43 -16.27
C LYS A 76 16.18 -2.28 -15.81
N GLN A 77 15.59 -3.33 -15.23
CA GLN A 77 14.25 -3.23 -14.61
C GLN A 77 14.27 -2.21 -13.47
N VAL A 78 15.28 -2.27 -12.59
CA VAL A 78 15.48 -1.31 -11.49
C VAL A 78 15.70 0.10 -12.03
N GLU A 79 16.59 0.28 -13.00
CA GLU A 79 16.88 1.59 -13.59
C GLU A 79 15.63 2.22 -14.18
N TYR A 80 14.86 1.46 -14.95
CA TYR A 80 13.62 1.93 -15.55
C TYR A 80 12.59 2.34 -14.50
N TYR A 81 12.35 1.49 -13.49
CA TYR A 81 11.42 1.79 -12.40
C TYR A 81 11.83 3.05 -11.62
N VAL A 82 13.11 3.13 -11.24
CA VAL A 82 13.66 4.28 -10.51
C VAL A 82 13.54 5.57 -11.32
N GLU A 83 13.79 5.54 -12.62
CA GLU A 83 13.63 6.71 -13.48
C GLU A 83 12.19 7.22 -13.48
N LYS A 84 11.21 6.31 -13.65
CA LYS A 84 9.78 6.63 -13.64
C LYS A 84 9.31 7.24 -12.32
N VAL A 85 9.75 6.71 -11.18
CA VAL A 85 9.25 7.09 -9.86
C VAL A 85 10.06 8.22 -9.21
N ARG A 86 11.25 8.52 -9.74
CA ARG A 86 12.15 9.57 -9.23
C ARG A 86 11.48 10.93 -8.98
N PRO A 87 10.58 11.45 -9.83
CA PRO A 87 9.91 12.72 -9.57
C PRO A 87 9.12 12.72 -8.25
N LEU A 88 8.45 11.61 -7.92
CA LEU A 88 7.71 11.47 -6.66
C LEU A 88 8.67 11.44 -5.47
N ALA A 89 9.77 10.70 -5.57
CA ALA A 89 10.77 10.59 -4.52
C ALA A 89 11.48 11.93 -4.28
N SER A 90 11.95 12.58 -5.35
CA SER A 90 12.62 13.88 -5.28
C SER A 90 11.71 14.98 -4.74
N GLY A 91 10.41 14.88 -4.98
CA GLY A 91 9.39 15.78 -4.42
C GLY A 91 9.02 15.49 -2.96
N GLY A 92 9.63 14.49 -2.31
CA GLY A 92 9.29 14.06 -0.95
C GLY A 92 7.89 13.46 -0.83
N ARG A 93 7.37 12.91 -1.93
CA ARG A 93 5.99 12.40 -2.02
C ARG A 93 5.90 10.87 -2.04
N LEU A 94 7.03 10.17 -2.22
CA LEU A 94 7.11 8.72 -2.03
C LEU A 94 7.56 8.43 -0.59
N ILE A 95 6.66 7.84 0.20
CA ILE A 95 6.87 7.61 1.63
C ILE A 95 7.83 6.45 1.87
N THR A 96 7.63 5.35 1.16
CA THR A 96 8.43 4.14 1.29
C THR A 96 8.24 3.22 0.09
N VAL A 97 9.19 2.32 -0.12
CA VAL A 97 9.11 1.18 -1.04
C VAL A 97 9.15 -0.09 -0.21
N LEU A 98 8.21 -0.99 -0.43
CA LEU A 98 8.20 -2.31 0.19
C LEU A 98 8.91 -3.34 -0.69
N ASP A 99 9.34 -4.43 -0.05
CA ASP A 99 9.81 -5.63 -0.75
C ASP A 99 8.61 -6.43 -1.25
N GLY A 100 8.77 -7.12 -2.38
CA GLY A 100 7.76 -8.02 -2.93
C GLY A 100 8.24 -9.47 -2.93
N ASN A 101 7.36 -10.38 -3.31
CA ASN A 101 7.74 -11.79 -3.39
C ASN A 101 8.64 -12.08 -4.61
N HIS A 102 8.55 -11.28 -5.67
CA HIS A 102 9.40 -11.40 -6.85
C HIS A 102 10.84 -10.99 -6.53
N THR A 103 11.06 -9.79 -6.00
CA THR A 103 12.38 -9.32 -5.58
C THR A 103 12.96 -10.19 -4.47
N ARG A 104 12.13 -10.62 -3.52
CA ARG A 104 12.55 -11.48 -2.42
C ARG A 104 13.03 -12.87 -2.88
N SER A 105 12.47 -13.38 -3.97
CA SER A 105 12.93 -14.65 -4.53
C SER A 105 14.33 -14.58 -5.11
N GLN A 106 14.83 -13.38 -5.42
CA GLN A 106 16.14 -13.12 -6.02
C GLN A 106 17.21 -12.67 -5.01
N ARG A 107 17.00 -12.88 -3.71
CA ARG A 107 17.94 -12.45 -2.66
C ARG A 107 19.36 -13.01 -2.80
N THR A 108 19.51 -14.14 -3.45
CA THR A 108 20.82 -14.70 -3.75
C THR A 108 21.62 -13.86 -4.75
N SER A 109 20.94 -13.05 -5.57
CA SER A 109 21.56 -12.15 -6.55
C SER A 109 21.60 -10.68 -6.10
N GLY A 110 20.91 -10.32 -5.02
CA GLY A 110 20.88 -8.97 -4.46
C GLY A 110 19.56 -8.62 -3.75
N GLU A 111 19.58 -7.56 -2.97
CA GLU A 111 18.40 -7.01 -2.28
C GLU A 111 17.76 -5.91 -3.15
N TRP A 112 17.11 -6.32 -4.23
CA TRP A 112 16.68 -5.43 -5.31
C TRP A 112 15.69 -4.35 -4.90
N ALA A 113 14.73 -4.66 -4.02
CA ALA A 113 13.80 -3.65 -3.51
C ALA A 113 14.49 -2.62 -2.62
N GLN A 114 15.49 -3.04 -1.83
CA GLN A 114 16.32 -2.13 -1.04
C GLN A 114 17.20 -1.26 -1.94
N GLU A 115 17.71 -1.79 -3.04
CA GLU A 115 18.46 -1.04 -4.05
C GLU A 115 17.57 0.05 -4.68
N ILE A 116 16.31 -0.27 -5.04
CA ILE A 116 15.33 0.70 -5.53
C ILE A 116 15.14 1.83 -4.50
N ALA A 117 14.86 1.50 -3.26
CA ALA A 117 14.65 2.47 -2.19
C ALA A 117 15.89 3.36 -1.98
N SER A 118 17.09 2.76 -2.01
CA SER A 118 18.37 3.48 -1.89
C SER A 118 18.60 4.47 -3.04
N ARG A 119 18.37 4.05 -4.29
CA ARG A 119 18.50 4.93 -5.46
C ARG A 119 17.50 6.08 -5.51
N LEU A 120 16.33 5.87 -4.90
CA LEU A 120 15.29 6.89 -4.74
C LEU A 120 15.50 7.75 -3.49
N ASN A 121 16.42 7.37 -2.60
CA ASN A 121 16.65 8.01 -1.29
C ASN A 121 15.37 8.08 -0.46
N VAL A 122 14.64 6.96 -0.39
CA VAL A 122 13.43 6.80 0.42
C VAL A 122 13.60 5.65 1.41
N PRO A 123 12.85 5.63 2.52
CA PRO A 123 12.87 4.51 3.45
C PRO A 123 12.54 3.18 2.76
N PHE A 124 13.27 2.12 3.09
CA PHE A 124 12.93 0.75 2.71
C PHE A 124 12.05 0.13 3.80
N GLY A 125 10.83 -0.22 3.44
CA GLY A 125 9.82 -0.68 4.38
C GLY A 125 9.83 -2.19 4.63
N THR A 126 10.79 -2.94 4.11
CA THR A 126 10.80 -4.41 4.10
C THR A 126 9.52 -4.99 3.47
N PHE A 127 9.08 -6.19 3.86
CA PHE A 127 7.85 -6.80 3.33
C PHE A 127 6.57 -6.20 3.90
N THR A 128 6.69 -5.54 5.05
CA THR A 128 5.61 -4.81 5.73
C THR A 128 6.16 -3.58 6.42
N SER A 129 5.35 -2.55 6.52
CA SER A 129 5.66 -1.34 7.25
C SER A 129 4.49 -0.89 8.11
N ARG A 130 4.81 -0.30 9.25
CA ARG A 130 3.87 0.41 10.09
C ARG A 130 4.25 1.88 10.11
N ILE A 131 3.40 2.70 9.54
CA ILE A 131 3.68 4.10 9.25
C ILE A 131 2.81 4.96 10.17
N SER A 132 3.43 5.89 10.90
CA SER A 132 2.72 6.88 11.71
C SER A 132 2.66 8.19 10.93
N TYR A 133 1.47 8.67 10.65
CA TYR A 133 1.26 9.97 10.02
C TYR A 133 1.10 11.02 11.11
N VAL A 134 1.98 12.02 11.08
CA VAL A 134 2.06 13.05 12.12
C VAL A 134 1.74 14.40 11.48
N GLY A 135 0.87 15.16 12.10
CA GLY A 135 0.51 16.52 11.68
C GLY A 135 1.68 17.50 11.81
N ASN A 136 1.53 18.67 11.22
CA ASN A 136 2.55 19.74 11.33
C ASN A 136 2.70 20.27 12.77
N ASP A 137 1.72 19.99 13.62
CA ASP A 137 1.73 20.32 15.05
C ASP A 137 2.41 19.23 15.91
N GLY A 138 2.92 18.17 15.29
CA GLY A 138 3.56 17.04 15.96
C GLY A 138 2.60 15.98 16.48
N LYS A 139 1.29 16.15 16.33
CA LYS A 139 0.30 15.17 16.79
C LYS A 139 0.15 14.02 15.83
N LEU A 140 -0.05 12.81 16.36
CA LEU A 140 -0.37 11.63 15.58
C LEU A 140 -1.76 11.82 14.94
N LEU A 141 -1.82 11.69 13.62
CA LEU A 141 -3.09 11.70 12.88
C LEU A 141 -3.69 10.30 12.85
N PHE A 142 -2.91 9.33 12.36
CA PHE A 142 -3.29 7.93 12.33
C PHE A 142 -2.07 7.04 12.06
N LYS A 143 -2.27 5.75 12.25
CA LYS A 143 -1.32 4.69 11.88
C LYS A 143 -1.84 3.92 10.68
N HIS A 144 -0.92 3.56 9.79
CA HIS A 144 -1.17 2.79 8.58
C HIS A 144 -0.30 1.54 8.60
N PHE A 145 -0.90 0.37 8.48
CA PHE A 145 -0.19 -0.86 8.17
C PHE A 145 -0.19 -1.09 6.67
N ALA A 146 0.99 -1.10 6.08
CA ALA A 146 1.19 -1.39 4.66
C ALA A 146 1.97 -2.69 4.52
N GLY A 147 1.52 -3.59 3.67
CA GLY A 147 2.19 -4.85 3.39
C GLY A 147 2.19 -5.18 1.91
N HIS A 148 3.21 -5.89 1.41
CA HIS A 148 3.11 -6.41 0.05
C HIS A 148 1.97 -7.42 -0.05
N GLY A 149 1.77 -8.22 0.98
CA GLY A 149 0.74 -9.25 1.01
C GLY A 149 1.33 -10.65 0.91
N TRP A 150 0.48 -11.61 1.10
CA TRP A 150 0.84 -13.04 1.11
C TRP A 150 -0.38 -13.89 0.79
N GLY A 151 -0.11 -15.01 0.15
CA GLY A 151 -1.15 -15.96 -0.20
C GLY A 151 -2.10 -15.46 -1.28
N SER A 152 -3.11 -16.23 -1.56
CA SER A 152 -4.10 -15.93 -2.60
C SER A 152 -5.44 -15.57 -1.96
N ILE A 153 -5.98 -14.40 -2.28
CA ILE A 153 -7.34 -14.01 -1.93
C ILE A 153 -8.25 -14.33 -3.12
N ASN A 154 -8.83 -15.51 -3.12
CA ASN A 154 -9.70 -16.01 -4.17
C ASN A 154 -10.98 -16.61 -3.59
N SER A 155 -12.05 -16.60 -4.39
CA SER A 155 -13.28 -17.32 -4.09
C SER A 155 -13.91 -17.83 -5.38
N SER A 156 -14.32 -19.09 -5.37
CA SER A 156 -15.09 -19.72 -6.45
C SER A 156 -16.60 -19.73 -6.19
N ALA A 157 -17.06 -19.05 -5.15
CA ALA A 157 -18.46 -19.02 -4.78
C ALA A 157 -19.33 -18.39 -5.87
N LYS A 158 -20.56 -18.88 -5.98
CA LYS A 158 -21.59 -18.33 -6.87
C LYS A 158 -22.80 -17.90 -6.04
N PRO A 159 -23.47 -16.80 -6.39
CA PRO A 159 -23.18 -15.85 -7.48
C PRO A 159 -21.93 -15.03 -7.23
N LEU A 160 -21.43 -14.30 -8.24
CA LEU A 160 -20.20 -13.50 -8.19
C LEU A 160 -20.14 -12.55 -6.98
N ARG A 161 -21.27 -11.95 -6.61
CA ARG A 161 -21.36 -11.08 -5.42
C ARG A 161 -20.93 -11.80 -4.13
N ARG A 162 -21.26 -13.08 -3.97
CA ARG A 162 -20.82 -13.90 -2.83
C ARG A 162 -19.30 -14.13 -2.86
N ALA A 163 -18.74 -14.30 -4.06
CA ALA A 163 -17.29 -14.45 -4.21
C ALA A 163 -16.56 -13.18 -3.76
N VAL A 164 -17.08 -11.99 -4.12
CA VAL A 164 -16.50 -10.70 -3.69
C VAL A 164 -16.53 -10.58 -2.17
N VAL A 165 -17.68 -10.81 -1.53
CA VAL A 165 -17.81 -10.75 -0.06
C VAL A 165 -16.85 -11.73 0.63
N ASN A 166 -16.70 -12.95 0.12
CA ASN A 166 -15.75 -13.91 0.69
C ASN A 166 -14.29 -13.43 0.57
N MET A 167 -13.95 -12.75 -0.53
CA MET A 167 -12.61 -12.18 -0.72
C MET A 167 -12.37 -10.99 0.22
N GLU A 168 -13.35 -10.14 0.45
CA GLU A 168 -13.28 -9.02 1.40
C GLU A 168 -13.08 -9.52 2.84
N ILE A 169 -13.83 -10.55 3.25
CA ILE A 169 -13.65 -11.21 4.55
C ILE A 169 -12.24 -11.80 4.69
N ALA A 170 -11.74 -12.44 3.63
CA ALA A 170 -10.39 -13.01 3.63
C ALA A 170 -9.30 -11.93 3.72
N LEU A 171 -9.49 -10.80 3.02
CA LEU A 171 -8.63 -9.63 3.10
C LEU A 171 -8.57 -9.09 4.54
N ARG A 172 -9.74 -8.87 5.14
CA ARG A 172 -9.86 -8.42 6.53
C ARG A 172 -9.11 -9.36 7.47
N ALA A 173 -9.39 -10.66 7.42
CA ALA A 173 -8.73 -11.67 8.27
C ALA A 173 -7.21 -11.71 8.09
N ALA A 174 -6.71 -11.43 6.88
CA ALA A 174 -5.28 -11.35 6.62
C ALA A 174 -4.64 -10.12 7.28
N LEU A 175 -5.30 -8.97 7.24
CA LEU A 175 -4.78 -7.69 7.73
C LEU A 175 -4.91 -7.54 9.25
N GLU A 176 -6.08 -7.80 9.84
CA GLU A 176 -6.34 -7.61 11.28
C GLU A 176 -5.38 -8.37 12.19
N ARG A 177 -4.92 -9.55 11.75
CA ARG A 177 -3.94 -10.34 12.51
C ARG A 177 -2.56 -9.66 12.62
N LYS A 178 -2.31 -8.60 11.87
CA LYS A 178 -0.97 -8.00 11.74
C LYS A 178 -0.80 -6.70 12.50
N ALA A 179 -1.82 -5.85 12.56
CA ALA A 179 -1.67 -4.52 13.13
C ALA A 179 -3.02 -3.94 13.60
N GLY A 180 -3.60 -4.52 14.66
CA GLY A 180 -4.93 -4.16 15.16
C GLY A 180 -5.11 -2.71 15.65
N ASP A 181 -4.03 -1.91 15.78
CA ASP A 181 -4.08 -0.50 16.19
C ASP A 181 -3.89 0.49 15.01
N CYS A 182 -4.00 0.00 13.77
CA CYS A 182 -3.89 0.84 12.58
C CYS A 182 -5.28 1.18 12.04
N LEU A 183 -5.52 2.48 11.81
CA LEU A 183 -6.75 2.96 11.18
C LEU A 183 -6.87 2.53 9.73
N LEU A 184 -5.75 2.54 9.00
CA LEU A 184 -5.67 2.16 7.60
C LEU A 184 -4.79 0.93 7.47
N MET A 185 -5.26 -0.05 6.70
CA MET A 185 -4.48 -1.23 6.34
C MET A 185 -4.57 -1.47 4.84
N THR A 186 -3.43 -1.60 4.18
CA THR A 186 -3.36 -1.80 2.74
C THR A 186 -2.42 -2.94 2.38
N MET A 187 -2.71 -3.59 1.26
CA MET A 187 -1.97 -4.75 0.80
C MET A 187 -1.97 -4.82 -0.74
N GLY A 188 -0.83 -5.10 -1.35
CA GLY A 188 -0.66 -5.45 -2.76
C GLY A 188 -0.83 -6.96 -3.02
N HIS A 189 -0.05 -7.50 -3.95
CA HIS A 189 0.08 -8.94 -4.28
C HIS A 189 -1.14 -9.61 -4.92
N THR A 190 -2.35 -9.23 -4.57
CA THR A 190 -3.55 -9.92 -5.03
C THR A 190 -4.00 -9.51 -6.43
N HIS A 191 -3.47 -8.42 -6.96
CA HIS A 191 -3.84 -7.81 -8.25
C HIS A 191 -5.35 -7.58 -8.39
N LYS A 192 -6.02 -7.28 -7.25
CA LYS A 192 -7.45 -7.04 -7.17
C LYS A 192 -7.74 -5.81 -6.33
N LEU A 193 -8.68 -5.00 -6.78
CA LEU A 193 -9.22 -3.94 -5.96
C LEU A 193 -10.29 -4.54 -5.03
N LEU A 194 -9.96 -4.64 -3.76
CA LEU A 194 -10.86 -5.06 -2.69
C LEU A 194 -10.86 -3.98 -1.61
N ILE A 195 -12.02 -3.55 -1.20
CA ILE A 195 -12.20 -2.55 -0.14
C ILE A 195 -13.11 -3.16 0.91
N HIS A 196 -12.63 -3.22 2.13
CA HIS A 196 -13.42 -3.61 3.29
C HIS A 196 -13.50 -2.42 4.22
N ASN A 197 -14.71 -1.91 4.40
CA ASN A 197 -14.97 -0.85 5.36
C ASN A 197 -14.90 -1.41 6.80
N PRO A 198 -14.47 -0.59 7.78
CA PRO A 198 -14.55 -1.01 9.18
C PRO A 198 -15.99 -1.41 9.51
N GLU A 199 -16.14 -2.45 10.32
CA GLU A 199 -17.44 -2.77 10.91
C GLU A 199 -17.79 -1.71 11.95
N ASP A 200 -19.08 -1.41 12.04
CA ASP A 200 -19.58 -0.54 13.09
C ASP A 200 -19.58 -1.33 14.40
N TYR A 201 -18.60 -1.08 15.23
CA TYR A 201 -18.59 -1.63 16.59
C TYR A 201 -19.31 -0.67 17.53
N LEU A 202 -20.28 -1.21 18.25
CA LEU A 202 -20.87 -0.53 19.40
C LEU A 202 -19.81 -0.43 20.50
N PHE A 203 -19.58 0.75 21.00
CA PHE A 203 -18.75 0.97 22.18
C PHE A 203 -19.51 1.83 23.20
N LEU A 204 -19.14 1.64 24.45
CA LEU A 204 -19.71 2.42 25.56
C LEU A 204 -18.68 3.43 26.02
N TYR A 205 -19.11 4.68 26.17
CA TYR A 205 -18.26 5.74 26.72
C TYR A 205 -19.00 6.53 27.79
N SER A 206 -18.28 7.18 28.69
CA SER A 206 -18.87 8.00 29.73
C SER A 206 -18.69 9.48 29.37
N GLU A 207 -19.78 10.22 29.38
CA GLU A 207 -19.76 11.67 29.23
C GLU A 207 -20.59 12.29 30.35
N ASP A 208 -19.98 13.17 31.14
CA ASP A 208 -20.59 13.80 32.33
C ASP A 208 -21.13 12.77 33.36
N GLY A 209 -20.47 11.63 33.48
CA GLY A 209 -20.89 10.53 34.37
C GLY A 209 -22.08 9.71 33.86
N VAL A 210 -22.55 9.96 32.66
CA VAL A 210 -23.64 9.19 32.01
C VAL A 210 -23.01 8.26 30.96
N LEU A 211 -23.39 6.98 31.02
CA LEU A 211 -22.97 5.99 30.04
C LEU A 211 -23.73 6.22 28.73
N LYS A 212 -23.00 6.39 27.63
CA LYS A 212 -23.54 6.57 26.28
C LYS A 212 -23.06 5.45 25.37
N GLU A 213 -23.82 5.20 24.32
CA GLU A 213 -23.49 4.28 23.22
C GLU A 213 -23.01 5.09 22.02
N GLY A 214 -21.98 4.60 21.33
CA GLY A 214 -21.52 5.16 20.06
C GLY A 214 -21.07 4.06 19.10
N TYR A 215 -21.01 4.39 17.82
CA TYR A 215 -20.53 3.49 16.78
C TYR A 215 -19.22 4.00 16.21
N THR A 216 -18.32 3.10 15.83
CA THR A 216 -16.97 3.45 15.32
C THR A 216 -17.01 4.35 14.08
N ASN A 217 -18.02 4.25 13.23
CA ASN A 217 -18.20 5.12 12.07
C ASN A 217 -18.49 6.58 12.46
N GLU A 218 -19.16 6.82 13.59
CA GLU A 218 -19.44 8.16 14.09
C GLU A 218 -18.15 8.88 14.51
N LEU A 219 -17.18 8.13 15.05
CA LEU A 219 -15.85 8.65 15.40
C LEU A 219 -15.01 9.08 14.18
N LEU A 220 -15.27 8.49 13.01
CA LEU A 220 -14.57 8.84 11.78
C LEU A 220 -15.13 10.10 11.10
N VAL A 221 -16.37 10.46 11.43
CA VAL A 221 -17.08 11.61 10.83
C VAL A 221 -16.96 12.87 11.69
N ASP A 222 -16.73 12.73 13.00
CA ASP A 222 -16.57 13.87 13.90
C ASP A 222 -15.09 14.12 14.24
N PRO A 223 -14.45 15.13 13.60
CA PRO A 223 -13.05 15.46 13.88
C PRO A 223 -12.86 16.07 15.29
N THR A 224 -13.93 16.29 16.04
CA THR A 224 -13.90 16.81 17.41
C THR A 224 -13.97 15.73 18.48
N ALA A 225 -14.23 14.46 18.11
CA ALA A 225 -14.18 13.36 19.03
C ALA A 225 -12.78 13.22 19.62
N GLN A 226 -12.59 13.72 20.82
CA GLN A 226 -11.35 13.54 21.58
C GLN A 226 -11.30 12.10 22.06
N PHE A 227 -10.31 11.34 21.60
CA PHE A 227 -9.92 10.10 22.26
C PHE A 227 -9.48 10.50 23.68
N LEU A 228 -10.25 10.13 24.67
CA LEU A 228 -9.83 10.22 26.05
C LEU A 228 -8.70 9.22 26.22
N ASP A 229 -7.46 9.73 26.41
CA ASP A 229 -6.36 8.93 26.90
C ASP A 229 -6.81 8.32 28.24
N GLY A 230 -7.01 7.00 28.24
CA GLY A 230 -7.18 6.28 29.51
C GLY A 230 -5.84 6.25 30.25
N ASP A 231 -5.80 6.80 31.43
CA ASP A 231 -4.75 6.63 32.41
C ASP A 231 -4.52 5.15 32.76
#